data_3e001fb7e7fad33318a2e32b9f9e76ea
#
_entry.id   3e001fb7e7fad33318a2e32b9f9e76ea
#
_cell.length_a   1.000
_cell.length_b   1.000
_cell.length_c   1.000
_cell.angle_alpha   90.00
_cell.angle_beta   90.00
_cell.angle_gamma   90.00
#
_symmetry.space_group_name_H-M   'P 1'
#
loop_
_entity.id
_entity.type
_entity.pdbx_description
1 polymer ?
#
loop_
_entity_poly.entity_id
_entity_poly.type
_entity_poly.pdbx_seq_one_letter_code
_entity_poly.pdbx_strand_id
1 'polypeptide(L)'
;FLKDALENIATVRIRASWGKSGNNDIGNYSSIAGISTGSYAFGTTAVSTSRLGGFADSELGWETTTQTNIGLDLGFFNSRLNVIVNYYNSISTDILYNAPISAISGFTSSTTNMTDAKIRNRGFDLQVDARLLTGKVKWNVSTNISINRNKVVSLGGLDDILSTSERSVQSHITKEGYPIGSFYGYKAVGIMSELDYKNALKDREVYLANGSKFPAGYTLQGPAVPSYALDDLSYGNTCLLYTSDA
;
A
#
# COMPACT_ATOMS: atom_id res chain seq x y z
N PHE A 1 39.29 6.90 28.90
CA PHE A 1 38.08 7.39 28.25
C PHE A 1 36.99 6.28 28.09
N LEU A 2 37.31 5.09 27.53
CA LEU A 2 36.38 3.98 27.40
C LEU A 2 36.08 3.32 28.77
N LYS A 3 37.04 3.24 29.66
CA LYS A 3 36.91 2.62 30.99
C LYS A 3 35.97 3.41 31.88
N ASP A 4 36.10 4.72 31.90
CA ASP A 4 35.27 5.62 32.70
C ASP A 4 33.82 5.68 32.18
N ALA A 5 33.62 5.54 30.85
CA ALA A 5 32.30 5.44 30.26
C ALA A 5 31.61 4.10 30.59
N LEU A 6 32.38 3.01 30.72
CA LEU A 6 31.87 1.68 31.03
C LEU A 6 31.52 1.51 32.54
N GLU A 7 32.15 2.23 33.45
CA GLU A 7 31.84 2.18 34.89
C GLU A 7 30.39 2.65 35.21
N ASN A 8 29.82 3.48 34.37
CA ASN A 8 28.43 3.95 34.53
C ASN A 8 27.39 3.07 33.83
N ILE A 9 27.82 2.06 33.08
CA ILE A 9 26.92 1.13 32.40
C ILE A 9 26.67 -0.07 33.32
N ALA A 10 25.46 -0.19 33.85
CA ALA A 10 25.07 -1.29 34.74
C ALA A 10 24.71 -2.56 33.96
N THR A 11 24.23 -2.45 32.73
CA THR A 11 23.76 -3.57 31.92
C THR A 11 23.90 -3.27 30.43
N VAL A 12 24.44 -4.24 29.69
CA VAL A 12 24.43 -4.29 28.24
C VAL A 12 23.87 -5.65 27.81
N ARG A 13 22.79 -5.64 27.03
CA ARG A 13 22.22 -6.86 26.46
C ARG A 13 22.00 -6.66 24.97
N ILE A 14 22.60 -7.54 24.18
CA ILE A 14 22.38 -7.62 22.74
C ILE A 14 21.37 -8.74 22.47
N ARG A 15 20.39 -8.47 21.64
CA ARG A 15 19.37 -9.43 21.20
C ARG A 15 19.39 -9.50 19.69
N ALA A 16 19.35 -10.70 19.15
CA ALA A 16 19.17 -10.93 17.72
C ALA A 16 18.18 -12.07 17.54
N SER A 17 17.25 -11.90 16.65
CA SER A 17 16.31 -12.95 16.26
C SER A 17 16.06 -12.93 14.77
N TRP A 18 15.87 -14.12 14.22
CA TRP A 18 15.43 -14.34 12.86
C TRP A 18 14.35 -15.40 12.89
N GLY A 19 13.31 -15.22 12.09
CA GLY A 19 12.21 -16.17 12.02
C GLY A 19 11.35 -15.98 10.78
N LYS A 20 10.55 -16.99 10.51
CA LYS A 20 9.57 -17.04 9.44
C LYS A 20 8.20 -17.32 10.04
N SER A 21 7.20 -16.54 9.69
CA SER A 21 5.80 -16.72 10.08
C SER A 21 4.92 -16.83 8.84
N GLY A 22 3.88 -17.64 8.94
CA GLY A 22 2.84 -17.75 7.91
C GLY A 22 1.58 -17.03 8.35
N ASN A 23 0.88 -16.45 7.39
CA ASN A 23 -0.45 -15.89 7.55
C ASN A 23 -1.41 -16.64 6.61
N ASN A 24 -2.49 -17.16 7.17
CA ASN A 24 -3.54 -17.89 6.46
C ASN A 24 -4.91 -17.21 6.67
N ASP A 25 -4.94 -15.90 6.80
CA ASP A 25 -6.18 -15.13 6.97
C ASP A 25 -7.01 -15.11 5.67
N ILE A 26 -7.49 -16.28 5.32
CA ILE A 26 -8.40 -16.57 4.22
C ILE A 26 -9.58 -17.37 4.76
N GLY A 27 -10.75 -17.23 4.11
CA GLY A 27 -11.92 -18.02 4.49
C GLY A 27 -11.67 -19.53 4.41
N ASN A 28 -12.35 -20.27 5.24
CA ASN A 28 -12.29 -21.74 5.18
C ASN A 28 -12.72 -22.23 3.80
N TYR A 29 -11.98 -23.19 3.25
CA TYR A 29 -12.23 -23.77 1.94
C TYR A 29 -12.11 -22.80 0.73
N SER A 30 -11.41 -21.67 0.87
CA SER A 30 -11.24 -20.70 -0.21
C SER A 30 -10.51 -21.25 -1.44
N SER A 31 -9.74 -22.35 -1.28
CA SER A 31 -9.10 -23.08 -2.39
C SER A 31 -10.05 -23.99 -3.17
N ILE A 32 -11.32 -24.09 -2.76
CA ILE A 32 -12.33 -24.96 -3.38
C ILE A 32 -13.49 -24.12 -3.85
N ALA A 33 -13.87 -24.27 -5.13
CA ALA A 33 -15.05 -23.60 -5.68
C ALA A 33 -16.33 -24.22 -5.07
N GLY A 34 -17.01 -23.46 -4.23
CA GLY A 34 -18.30 -23.86 -3.68
C GLY A 34 -19.42 -23.77 -4.73
N ILE A 35 -20.57 -24.40 -4.42
CA ILE A 35 -21.79 -24.28 -5.23
C ILE A 35 -22.76 -23.34 -4.52
N SER A 36 -23.21 -22.31 -5.21
CA SER A 36 -24.27 -21.41 -4.77
C SER A 36 -25.58 -21.81 -5.42
N THR A 37 -26.66 -21.88 -4.63
CA THR A 37 -28.01 -22.09 -5.12
C THR A 37 -28.74 -20.77 -5.28
N GLY A 38 -29.61 -20.68 -6.24
CA GLY A 38 -30.45 -19.53 -6.50
C GLY A 38 -31.77 -19.94 -7.11
N SER A 39 -32.62 -18.99 -7.43
CA SER A 39 -33.84 -19.25 -8.20
C SER A 39 -33.83 -18.41 -9.49
N TYR A 40 -34.32 -18.98 -10.55
CA TYR A 40 -34.49 -18.33 -11.85
C TYR A 40 -35.94 -18.50 -12.32
N ALA A 41 -36.51 -17.46 -12.89
CA ALA A 41 -37.85 -17.48 -13.40
C ALA A 41 -37.88 -17.94 -14.87
N PHE A 42 -38.50 -19.08 -15.16
CA PHE A 42 -38.87 -19.51 -16.51
C PHE A 42 -40.33 -19.17 -16.73
N GLY A 43 -40.60 -18.05 -17.39
CA GLY A 43 -41.95 -17.52 -17.49
C GLY A 43 -42.51 -17.16 -16.11
N THR A 44 -43.60 -17.82 -15.69
CA THR A 44 -44.23 -17.62 -14.37
C THR A 44 -43.76 -18.60 -13.30
N THR A 45 -42.87 -19.55 -13.63
CA THR A 45 -42.42 -20.60 -12.71
C THR A 45 -41.04 -20.32 -12.19
N ALA A 46 -40.85 -20.28 -10.87
CA ALA A 46 -39.55 -20.20 -10.23
C ALA A 46 -38.92 -21.60 -10.16
N VAL A 47 -37.72 -21.73 -10.68
CA VAL A 47 -36.94 -22.97 -10.70
C VAL A 47 -35.66 -22.77 -9.89
N SER A 48 -35.30 -23.76 -9.07
CA SER A 48 -34.01 -23.76 -8.35
C SER A 48 -32.86 -23.95 -9.32
N THR A 49 -31.84 -23.13 -9.19
CA THR A 49 -30.62 -23.18 -9.99
C THR A 49 -29.40 -23.40 -9.12
N SER A 50 -28.38 -24.03 -9.67
CA SER A 50 -27.08 -24.18 -9.02
C SER A 50 -26.00 -23.58 -9.93
N ARG A 51 -25.10 -22.84 -9.36
CA ARG A 51 -23.95 -22.25 -10.07
C ARG A 51 -22.70 -22.32 -9.21
N LEU A 52 -21.52 -22.18 -9.80
CA LEU A 52 -20.30 -21.96 -9.02
C LEU A 52 -20.47 -20.72 -8.15
N GLY A 53 -20.08 -20.82 -6.88
CA GLY A 53 -20.18 -19.75 -5.89
C GLY A 53 -19.04 -18.75 -5.95
N GLY A 54 -17.91 -19.13 -6.57
CA GLY A 54 -16.72 -18.31 -6.73
C GLY A 54 -15.71 -18.96 -7.66
N PHE A 55 -14.72 -18.20 -8.07
CA PHE A 55 -13.54 -18.73 -8.72
C PHE A 55 -12.51 -19.04 -7.64
N ALA A 56 -12.06 -20.28 -7.53
CA ALA A 56 -11.12 -20.72 -6.51
C ALA A 56 -9.77 -21.07 -7.14
N ASP A 57 -8.71 -20.73 -6.43
CA ASP A 57 -7.35 -21.11 -6.78
C ASP A 57 -6.95 -22.35 -5.97
N SER A 58 -6.70 -23.47 -6.66
CA SER A 58 -6.31 -24.73 -6.02
C SER A 58 -4.89 -24.72 -5.45
N GLU A 59 -4.06 -23.77 -5.88
CA GLU A 59 -2.69 -23.60 -5.41
C GLU A 59 -2.55 -22.54 -4.31
N LEU A 60 -3.70 -22.06 -3.79
CA LEU A 60 -3.74 -21.06 -2.74
C LEU A 60 -2.95 -21.51 -1.51
N GLY A 61 -1.89 -20.77 -1.18
CA GLY A 61 -0.97 -21.03 -0.08
C GLY A 61 -0.99 -19.93 0.99
N TRP A 62 -0.15 -20.08 1.99
CA TRP A 62 0.02 -19.12 3.06
C TRP A 62 0.93 -17.96 2.62
N GLU A 63 0.54 -16.77 2.95
CA GLU A 63 1.46 -15.62 2.92
C GLU A 63 2.58 -15.86 3.94
N THR A 64 3.81 -15.55 3.55
CA THR A 64 4.98 -15.78 4.37
C THR A 64 5.69 -14.46 4.70
N THR A 65 5.97 -14.22 5.98
CA THR A 65 6.80 -13.11 6.41
C THR A 65 8.08 -13.61 7.06
N THR A 66 9.23 -13.23 6.49
CA THR A 66 10.55 -13.45 7.07
C THR A 66 11.01 -12.19 7.77
N GLN A 67 11.34 -12.28 9.05
CA GLN A 67 11.70 -11.13 9.87
C GLN A 67 13.05 -11.34 10.55
N THR A 68 13.87 -10.29 10.55
CA THR A 68 15.11 -10.18 11.31
C THR A 68 14.98 -9.02 12.27
N ASN A 69 15.30 -9.25 13.55
CA ASN A 69 15.32 -8.23 14.58
C ASN A 69 16.70 -8.19 15.26
N ILE A 70 17.17 -6.97 15.52
CA ILE A 70 18.37 -6.71 16.31
C ILE A 70 18.00 -5.71 17.38
N GLY A 71 18.28 -6.05 18.65
CA GLY A 71 17.98 -5.20 19.79
C GLY A 71 19.22 -4.97 20.66
N LEU A 72 19.27 -3.80 21.27
CA LEU A 72 20.27 -3.40 22.23
C LEU A 72 19.58 -2.77 23.44
N ASP A 73 19.79 -3.38 24.61
CA ASP A 73 19.29 -2.87 25.89
C ASP A 73 20.47 -2.36 26.69
N LEU A 74 20.41 -1.10 27.10
CA LEU A 74 21.45 -0.42 27.88
C LEU A 74 20.85 0.07 29.20
N GLY A 75 21.50 -0.26 30.31
CA GLY A 75 21.16 0.27 31.61
C GLY A 75 22.31 1.11 32.17
N PHE A 76 22.03 2.35 32.54
CA PHE A 76 22.99 3.29 33.11
C PHE A 76 22.60 3.65 34.54
N PHE A 77 23.58 4.07 35.33
CA PHE A 77 23.39 4.59 36.68
C PHE A 77 22.57 3.65 37.59
N ASN A 78 22.98 2.38 37.69
CA ASN A 78 22.26 1.34 38.44
C ASN A 78 20.79 1.22 37.96
N SER A 79 20.60 1.19 36.65
CA SER A 79 19.27 1.08 35.98
C SER A 79 18.33 2.26 36.29
N ARG A 80 18.88 3.45 36.61
CA ARG A 80 18.08 4.67 36.68
C ARG A 80 17.72 5.19 35.29
N LEU A 81 18.56 4.94 34.29
CA LEU A 81 18.28 5.21 32.89
C LEU A 81 18.41 3.91 32.10
N ASN A 82 17.31 3.48 31.50
CA ASN A 82 17.27 2.33 30.60
C ASN A 82 16.96 2.82 29.18
N VAL A 83 17.76 2.37 28.24
CA VAL A 83 17.59 2.68 26.80
C VAL A 83 17.48 1.37 26.05
N ILE A 84 16.40 1.20 25.32
CA ILE A 84 16.14 0.02 24.48
C ILE A 84 16.05 0.49 23.05
N VAL A 85 16.88 -0.10 22.22
CA VAL A 85 16.92 0.19 20.77
C VAL A 85 16.64 -1.10 20.04
N ASN A 86 15.69 -1.06 19.11
CA ASN A 86 15.39 -2.20 18.25
C ASN A 86 15.43 -1.75 16.79
N TYR A 87 16.01 -2.57 15.95
CA TYR A 87 15.91 -2.48 14.51
C TYR A 87 15.27 -3.76 13.99
N TYR A 88 14.31 -3.64 13.10
CA TYR A 88 13.73 -4.78 12.42
C TYR A 88 13.66 -4.57 10.90
N ASN A 89 13.75 -5.68 10.19
CA ASN A 89 13.52 -5.75 8.75
C ASN A 89 12.71 -7.01 8.47
N SER A 90 11.51 -6.85 7.91
CA SER A 90 10.63 -7.94 7.51
C SER A 90 10.34 -7.87 6.01
N ILE A 91 10.22 -9.03 5.39
CA ILE A 91 9.87 -9.20 3.99
C ILE A 91 8.72 -10.21 3.94
N SER A 92 7.57 -9.74 3.43
CA SER A 92 6.42 -10.59 3.12
C SER A 92 6.48 -11.01 1.66
N THR A 93 6.22 -12.29 1.40
CA THR A 93 6.15 -12.94 0.09
C THR A 93 4.89 -13.79 -0.02
N ASP A 94 4.54 -14.20 -1.23
CA ASP A 94 3.35 -15.00 -1.51
C ASP A 94 2.07 -14.33 -0.98
N ILE A 95 1.99 -13.02 -1.20
CA ILE A 95 0.98 -12.15 -0.59
C ILE A 95 -0.41 -12.56 -1.07
N LEU A 96 -1.32 -12.77 -0.13
CA LEU A 96 -2.71 -13.07 -0.42
C LEU A 96 -3.40 -11.82 -0.99
N TYR A 97 -3.93 -11.95 -2.18
CA TYR A 97 -4.54 -10.85 -2.92
C TYR A 97 -5.83 -11.27 -3.58
N ASN A 98 -6.85 -10.41 -3.49
CA ASN A 98 -8.09 -10.60 -4.21
C ASN A 98 -7.98 -9.96 -5.59
N ALA A 99 -7.40 -10.71 -6.54
CA ALA A 99 -7.13 -10.23 -7.88
C ALA A 99 -8.42 -9.99 -8.67
N PRO A 100 -8.57 -8.84 -9.35
CA PRO A 100 -9.68 -8.64 -10.27
C PRO A 100 -9.51 -9.57 -11.48
N ILE A 101 -10.59 -10.23 -11.86
CA ILE A 101 -10.62 -11.10 -13.03
C ILE A 101 -11.68 -10.63 -14.03
N SER A 102 -11.55 -11.04 -15.29
CA SER A 102 -12.50 -10.64 -16.33
C SER A 102 -13.92 -11.10 -16.00
N ALA A 103 -14.89 -10.18 -16.03
CA ALA A 103 -16.30 -10.47 -15.78
C ALA A 103 -16.91 -11.49 -16.76
N ILE A 104 -16.24 -11.77 -17.87
CA ILE A 104 -16.62 -12.82 -18.83
C ILE A 104 -16.60 -14.22 -18.16
N SER A 105 -15.74 -14.39 -17.13
CA SER A 105 -15.72 -15.63 -16.32
C SER A 105 -16.96 -15.84 -15.44
N GLY A 106 -17.80 -14.81 -15.30
CA GLY A 106 -18.93 -14.78 -14.37
C GLY A 106 -18.58 -14.32 -12.97
N PHE A 107 -17.33 -13.98 -12.71
CA PHE A 107 -16.83 -13.50 -11.42
C PHE A 107 -16.03 -12.21 -11.62
N THR A 108 -15.95 -11.38 -10.58
CA THR A 108 -15.24 -10.10 -10.62
C THR A 108 -13.87 -10.16 -9.97
N SER A 109 -13.62 -11.15 -9.12
CA SER A 109 -12.36 -11.32 -8.42
C SER A 109 -12.12 -12.78 -8.01
N SER A 110 -10.87 -13.11 -7.76
CA SER A 110 -10.39 -14.38 -7.20
C SER A 110 -9.28 -14.14 -6.20
N THR A 111 -9.35 -14.83 -5.06
CA THR A 111 -8.23 -14.81 -4.09
C THR A 111 -7.13 -15.74 -4.58
N THR A 112 -5.94 -15.21 -4.72
CA THR A 112 -4.74 -15.94 -5.15
C THR A 112 -3.52 -15.42 -4.40
N ASN A 113 -2.41 -16.16 -4.44
CA ASN A 113 -1.13 -15.66 -4.00
C ASN A 113 -0.46 -14.86 -5.11
N MET A 114 -0.01 -13.66 -4.80
CA MET A 114 0.86 -12.88 -5.69
C MET A 114 2.26 -13.50 -5.67
N THR A 115 2.51 -14.41 -6.60
CA THR A 115 3.83 -15.04 -6.78
C THR A 115 4.88 -13.97 -7.09
N ASP A 116 6.05 -14.04 -6.48
CA ASP A 116 7.15 -13.06 -6.62
C ASP A 116 6.85 -11.64 -6.12
N ALA A 117 5.66 -11.36 -5.61
CA ALA A 117 5.41 -10.11 -4.93
C ALA A 117 6.17 -10.06 -3.60
N LYS A 118 6.75 -8.90 -3.31
CA LYS A 118 7.57 -8.68 -2.10
C LYS A 118 7.29 -7.32 -1.50
N ILE A 119 6.90 -7.31 -0.24
CA ILE A 119 6.71 -6.10 0.55
C ILE A 119 7.71 -6.10 1.68
N ARG A 120 8.44 -5.01 1.81
CA ARG A 120 9.43 -4.82 2.87
C ARG A 120 8.93 -3.81 3.88
N ASN A 121 8.99 -4.19 5.16
CA ASN A 121 8.82 -3.30 6.30
C ASN A 121 10.12 -3.26 7.08
N ARG A 122 10.63 -2.07 7.37
CA ARG A 122 11.80 -1.87 8.22
C ARG A 122 11.55 -0.74 9.17
N GLY A 123 12.03 -0.89 10.38
CA GLY A 123 11.80 0.13 11.38
C GLY A 123 12.86 0.14 12.45
N PHE A 124 12.78 1.21 13.22
CA PHE A 124 13.63 1.48 14.36
C PHE A 124 12.75 1.93 15.51
N ASP A 125 12.89 1.26 16.66
CA ASP A 125 12.17 1.59 17.87
C ASP A 125 13.19 1.98 18.94
N LEU A 126 12.96 3.12 19.58
CA LEU A 126 13.72 3.62 20.72
C LEU A 126 12.78 3.78 21.89
N GLN A 127 13.11 3.14 23.00
CA GLN A 127 12.46 3.36 24.30
C GLN A 127 13.48 3.89 25.28
N VAL A 128 13.11 4.92 26.02
CA VAL A 128 13.93 5.51 27.08
C VAL A 128 13.10 5.61 28.35
N ASP A 129 13.55 4.94 29.40
CA ASP A 129 12.94 4.97 30.74
C ASP A 129 13.93 5.60 31.72
N ALA A 130 13.57 6.70 32.34
CA ALA A 130 14.41 7.45 33.26
C ALA A 130 13.74 7.67 34.62
N ARG A 131 14.44 7.31 35.68
CA ARG A 131 14.05 7.64 37.08
C ARG A 131 14.79 8.91 37.49
N LEU A 132 14.18 10.07 37.22
CA LEU A 132 14.82 11.36 37.42
C LEU A 132 14.97 11.70 38.90
N LEU A 133 13.91 11.47 39.68
CA LEU A 133 13.91 11.73 41.12
C LEU A 133 13.57 10.43 41.88
N THR A 134 14.38 10.11 42.92
CA THR A 134 14.23 8.89 43.73
C THR A 134 14.14 9.18 45.24
N GLY A 135 14.01 10.45 45.63
CA GLY A 135 13.91 10.90 47.02
C GLY A 135 12.46 10.86 47.58
N LYS A 136 12.11 11.88 48.37
CA LYS A 136 10.74 12.07 48.88
C LYS A 136 9.72 12.23 47.75
N VAL A 137 10.13 12.91 46.68
CA VAL A 137 9.38 12.98 45.43
C VAL A 137 9.98 11.98 44.45
N LYS A 138 9.16 11.13 43.88
CA LYS A 138 9.58 10.17 42.85
C LYS A 138 9.06 10.66 41.52
N TRP A 139 9.96 10.79 40.52
CA TRP A 139 9.59 11.20 39.18
C TRP A 139 10.22 10.24 38.16
N ASN A 140 9.39 9.54 37.41
CA ASN A 140 9.78 8.64 36.36
C ASN A 140 9.26 9.20 35.01
N VAL A 141 10.10 9.15 34.00
CA VAL A 141 9.75 9.55 32.60
C VAL A 141 10.01 8.34 31.71
N SER A 142 9.03 8.01 30.88
CA SER A 142 9.12 6.99 29.85
C SER A 142 8.74 7.59 28.52
N THR A 143 9.58 7.38 27.51
CA THR A 143 9.36 7.88 26.15
C THR A 143 9.67 6.78 25.17
N ASN A 144 8.84 6.63 24.13
CA ASN A 144 9.08 5.74 23.01
C ASN A 144 8.95 6.50 21.69
N ILE A 145 9.81 6.16 20.75
CA ILE A 145 9.81 6.68 19.37
C ILE A 145 9.91 5.48 18.45
N SER A 146 8.95 5.34 17.54
CA SER A 146 8.94 4.31 16.51
C SER A 146 8.92 4.94 15.13
N ILE A 147 9.81 4.49 14.26
CA ILE A 147 9.87 4.89 12.86
C ILE A 147 9.75 3.64 12.02
N ASN A 148 8.67 3.54 11.26
CA ASN A 148 8.45 2.45 10.32
C ASN A 148 8.47 2.97 8.88
N ARG A 149 9.09 2.21 7.98
CA ARG A 149 9.07 2.46 6.54
C ARG A 149 8.65 1.20 5.80
N ASN A 150 7.54 1.31 5.11
CA ASN A 150 7.01 0.31 4.20
C ASN A 150 7.50 0.59 2.78
N LYS A 151 7.76 -0.46 2.00
CA LYS A 151 8.11 -0.36 0.58
C LYS A 151 7.68 -1.61 -0.17
N VAL A 152 6.97 -1.40 -1.26
CA VAL A 152 6.72 -2.44 -2.27
C VAL A 152 8.01 -2.67 -3.04
N VAL A 153 8.58 -3.86 -2.92
CA VAL A 153 9.83 -4.25 -3.61
C VAL A 153 9.52 -4.81 -4.99
N SER A 154 8.46 -5.61 -5.08
CA SER A 154 7.95 -6.18 -6.33
C SER A 154 6.46 -6.45 -6.21
N LEU A 155 5.73 -6.30 -7.31
CA LEU A 155 4.32 -6.69 -7.46
C LEU A 155 4.15 -8.02 -8.20
N GLY A 156 5.26 -8.77 -8.45
CA GLY A 156 5.19 -10.06 -9.13
C GLY A 156 4.80 -9.96 -10.61
N GLY A 157 5.13 -8.84 -11.26
CA GLY A 157 4.81 -8.60 -12.67
C GLY A 157 3.40 -8.08 -12.92
N LEU A 158 2.64 -7.77 -11.85
CA LEU A 158 1.38 -7.05 -11.99
C LEU A 158 1.62 -5.57 -12.22
N ASP A 159 0.69 -4.94 -12.94
CA ASP A 159 0.64 -3.49 -13.08
C ASP A 159 0.37 -2.80 -11.73
N ASP A 160 0.55 -1.48 -11.71
CA ASP A 160 0.26 -0.66 -10.55
C ASP A 160 -1.18 -0.88 -10.06
N ILE A 161 -1.37 -1.18 -8.78
CA ILE A 161 -2.68 -1.46 -8.19
C ILE A 161 -3.31 -0.15 -7.74
N LEU A 162 -4.40 0.23 -8.39
CA LEU A 162 -5.18 1.41 -8.04
C LEU A 162 -6.33 1.02 -7.09
N SER A 163 -6.42 1.71 -5.98
CA SER A 163 -7.52 1.54 -5.02
C SER A 163 -8.49 2.70 -5.13
N THR A 164 -9.76 2.36 -5.22
CA THR A 164 -10.85 3.33 -5.30
C THR A 164 -11.30 3.71 -3.90
N SER A 165 -11.39 5.02 -3.64
CA SER A 165 -12.04 5.53 -2.44
C SER A 165 -13.56 5.62 -2.64
N GLU A 166 -14.24 6.16 -1.65
CA GLU A 166 -15.64 6.53 -1.79
C GLU A 166 -15.86 7.40 -3.05
N ARG A 167 -17.03 7.27 -3.66
CA ARG A 167 -17.45 7.96 -4.91
C ARG A 167 -16.69 7.54 -6.17
N SER A 168 -16.15 6.33 -6.21
CA SER A 168 -15.47 5.77 -7.39
C SER A 168 -14.25 6.56 -7.89
N VAL A 169 -13.64 7.38 -7.02
CA VAL A 169 -12.41 8.10 -7.35
C VAL A 169 -11.20 7.26 -6.93
N GLN A 170 -10.26 7.07 -7.85
CA GLN A 170 -8.98 6.43 -7.52
C GLN A 170 -8.13 7.41 -6.71
N SER A 171 -7.87 7.10 -5.46
CA SER A 171 -7.18 7.99 -4.52
C SER A 171 -5.89 7.42 -3.95
N HIS A 172 -5.66 6.13 -4.16
CA HIS A 172 -4.45 5.46 -3.67
C HIS A 172 -3.87 4.56 -4.74
N ILE A 173 -2.54 4.45 -4.75
CA ILE A 173 -1.79 3.57 -5.64
C ILE A 173 -0.82 2.71 -4.83
N THR A 174 -0.74 1.45 -5.20
CA THR A 174 0.32 0.55 -4.74
C THR A 174 1.22 0.25 -5.93
N LYS A 175 2.45 0.74 -5.86
CA LYS A 175 3.41 0.72 -6.95
C LYS A 175 4.78 0.27 -6.45
N GLU A 176 5.55 -0.41 -7.32
CA GLU A 176 6.92 -0.79 -7.00
C GLU A 176 7.79 0.43 -6.69
N GLY A 177 8.56 0.33 -5.62
CA GLY A 177 9.43 1.41 -5.15
C GLY A 177 8.81 2.37 -4.13
N TYR A 178 7.50 2.38 -3.98
CA TYR A 178 6.71 3.26 -3.10
C TYR A 178 6.12 2.50 -1.90
N PRO A 179 5.63 3.20 -0.87
CA PRO A 179 4.82 2.58 0.18
C PRO A 179 3.49 2.05 -0.37
N ILE A 180 2.93 1.03 0.31
CA ILE A 180 1.59 0.54 -0.01
C ILE A 180 0.58 1.66 0.21
N GLY A 181 -0.36 1.81 -0.73
CA GLY A 181 -1.45 2.76 -0.59
C GLY A 181 -0.99 4.22 -0.58
N SER A 182 0.08 4.55 -1.32
CA SER A 182 0.49 5.94 -1.51
C SER A 182 -0.64 6.76 -2.11
N PHE A 183 -0.76 8.02 -1.71
CA PHE A 183 -1.77 8.89 -2.27
C PHE A 183 -1.59 9.05 -3.78
N TYR A 184 -2.70 9.07 -4.48
CA TYR A 184 -2.76 9.16 -5.92
C TYR A 184 -3.85 10.12 -6.32
N GLY A 185 -3.54 11.04 -7.22
CA GLY A 185 -4.54 12.02 -7.64
C GLY A 185 -3.97 13.10 -8.54
N TYR A 186 -4.77 14.08 -8.79
CA TYR A 186 -4.41 15.23 -9.60
C TYR A 186 -3.76 16.32 -8.74
N LYS A 187 -2.68 16.88 -9.22
CA LYS A 187 -2.06 18.07 -8.65
C LYS A 187 -2.55 19.29 -9.43
N ALA A 188 -3.19 20.22 -8.73
CA ALA A 188 -3.54 21.50 -9.33
C ALA A 188 -2.24 22.29 -9.61
N VAL A 189 -2.01 22.64 -10.87
CA VAL A 189 -0.84 23.43 -11.31
C VAL A 189 -1.15 24.91 -11.46
N GLY A 190 -2.43 25.26 -11.62
CA GLY A 190 -2.86 26.64 -11.80
C GLY A 190 -4.28 26.75 -12.34
N ILE A 191 -4.67 27.97 -12.64
CA ILE A 191 -5.91 28.28 -13.35
C ILE A 191 -5.58 28.35 -14.83
N MET A 192 -6.41 27.74 -15.67
CA MET A 192 -6.22 27.72 -17.10
C MET A 192 -6.33 29.13 -17.68
N SER A 193 -5.26 29.62 -18.29
CA SER A 193 -5.27 30.89 -19.03
C SER A 193 -6.00 30.76 -20.35
N GLU A 194 -6.34 31.89 -20.99
CA GLU A 194 -6.97 31.88 -22.30
C GLU A 194 -6.07 31.22 -23.38
N LEU A 195 -4.76 31.37 -23.26
CA LEU A 195 -3.80 30.73 -24.14
C LEU A 195 -3.76 29.22 -23.94
N ASP A 196 -3.72 28.79 -22.66
CA ASP A 196 -3.75 27.37 -22.30
C ASP A 196 -5.04 26.71 -22.82
N TYR A 197 -6.17 27.38 -22.66
CA TYR A 197 -7.46 26.92 -23.18
C TYR A 197 -7.45 26.73 -24.68
N LYS A 198 -6.95 27.72 -25.44
CA LYS A 198 -6.84 27.64 -26.93
C LYS A 198 -5.92 26.49 -27.36
N ASN A 199 -4.82 26.29 -26.66
CA ASN A 199 -3.91 25.19 -26.94
C ASN A 199 -4.51 23.81 -26.56
N ALA A 200 -5.21 23.71 -25.44
CA ALA A 200 -5.91 22.49 -25.05
C ALA A 200 -7.05 22.13 -26.03
N LEU A 201 -7.73 23.12 -26.61
CA LEU A 201 -8.70 22.86 -27.68
C LEU A 201 -8.07 22.23 -28.92
N LYS A 202 -6.88 22.71 -29.36
CA LYS A 202 -6.15 22.10 -30.47
C LYS A 202 -5.74 20.65 -30.14
N ASP A 203 -5.24 20.40 -28.93
CA ASP A 203 -4.90 19.06 -28.48
C ASP A 203 -6.14 18.14 -28.48
N ARG A 204 -7.31 18.66 -28.04
CA ARG A 204 -8.59 17.96 -28.11
C ARG A 204 -9.00 17.60 -29.55
N GLU A 205 -8.86 18.52 -30.48
CA GLU A 205 -9.18 18.24 -31.90
C GLU A 205 -8.32 17.10 -32.45
N VAL A 206 -7.02 17.07 -32.13
CA VAL A 206 -6.10 15.98 -32.54
C VAL A 206 -6.51 14.66 -31.86
N TYR A 207 -6.85 14.71 -30.59
CA TYR A 207 -7.29 13.53 -29.81
C TYR A 207 -8.56 12.91 -30.40
N LEU A 208 -9.58 13.74 -30.70
CA LEU A 208 -10.85 13.26 -31.27
C LEU A 208 -10.69 12.77 -32.70
N ALA A 209 -9.90 13.46 -33.52
CA ALA A 209 -9.64 13.06 -34.90
C ALA A 209 -8.91 11.71 -34.99
N ASN A 210 -8.15 11.31 -33.97
CA ASN A 210 -7.41 10.05 -33.92
C ASN A 210 -8.12 8.97 -33.10
N GLY A 211 -9.44 9.01 -33.00
CA GLY A 211 -10.24 7.98 -32.30
C GLY A 211 -10.06 7.96 -30.80
N SER A 212 -10.06 9.12 -30.18
CA SER A 212 -9.87 9.33 -28.74
C SER A 212 -8.53 8.83 -28.18
N LYS A 213 -7.47 9.03 -28.96
CA LYS A 213 -6.08 8.76 -28.56
C LYS A 213 -5.15 9.80 -29.16
N PHE A 214 -4.08 10.14 -28.47
CA PHE A 214 -3.03 10.94 -29.07
C PHE A 214 -2.16 10.08 -30.01
N PRO A 215 -1.73 10.63 -31.17
CA PRO A 215 -0.75 9.95 -32.03
C PRO A 215 0.55 9.66 -31.29
N ALA A 216 1.23 8.58 -31.65
CA ALA A 216 2.53 8.26 -31.08
C ALA A 216 3.53 9.40 -31.28
N GLY A 217 4.16 9.85 -30.19
CA GLY A 217 5.11 10.96 -30.21
C GLY A 217 4.47 12.36 -30.26
N TYR A 218 3.15 12.48 -30.09
CA TYR A 218 2.50 13.77 -30.00
C TYR A 218 2.92 14.54 -28.74
N THR A 219 3.30 15.80 -28.90
CA THR A 219 3.62 16.71 -27.80
C THR A 219 2.46 17.65 -27.56
N LEU A 220 1.89 17.65 -26.37
CA LEU A 220 0.81 18.54 -25.98
C LEU A 220 1.24 20.01 -26.12
N GLN A 221 0.37 20.85 -26.69
CA GLN A 221 0.56 22.29 -26.82
C GLN A 221 0.00 23.08 -25.63
N GLY A 222 -1.02 22.51 -24.97
CA GLY A 222 -1.62 23.01 -23.76
C GLY A 222 -1.21 22.22 -22.52
N PRO A 223 -1.76 22.58 -21.35
CA PRO A 223 -1.55 21.81 -20.12
C PRO A 223 -2.15 20.41 -20.26
N ALA A 224 -1.48 19.42 -19.65
CA ALA A 224 -2.00 18.07 -19.61
C ALA A 224 -3.30 18.05 -18.80
N VAL A 225 -4.41 17.74 -19.44
CA VAL A 225 -5.71 17.55 -18.80
C VAL A 225 -6.12 16.08 -18.89
N PRO A 226 -6.86 15.54 -17.90
CA PRO A 226 -7.38 14.19 -17.99
C PRO A 226 -8.28 14.01 -19.21
N SER A 227 -8.27 12.83 -19.80
CA SER A 227 -9.03 12.54 -21.02
C SER A 227 -10.54 12.84 -20.87
N TYR A 228 -11.12 12.58 -19.69
CA TYR A 228 -12.52 12.89 -19.43
C TYR A 228 -12.81 14.40 -19.36
N ALA A 229 -11.83 15.22 -19.03
CA ALA A 229 -11.97 16.67 -18.98
C ALA A 229 -11.77 17.33 -20.37
N LEU A 230 -11.30 16.57 -21.37
CA LEU A 230 -11.20 17.05 -22.74
C LEU A 230 -12.58 17.26 -23.39
N ASP A 231 -13.62 16.59 -22.90
CA ASP A 231 -14.99 16.74 -23.41
C ASP A 231 -15.70 17.97 -22.82
N ASP A 232 -15.26 18.47 -21.67
CA ASP A 232 -15.85 19.63 -20.98
C ASP A 232 -14.77 20.65 -20.59
N LEU A 233 -14.04 21.14 -21.61
CA LEU A 233 -13.08 22.22 -21.41
C LEU A 233 -13.78 23.55 -21.32
N SER A 234 -13.53 24.32 -20.29
CA SER A 234 -13.98 25.70 -20.15
C SER A 234 -12.87 26.63 -19.66
N TYR A 235 -12.91 27.87 -20.14
CA TYR A 235 -12.00 28.91 -19.67
C TYR A 235 -12.20 29.18 -18.20
N GLY A 236 -11.09 29.31 -17.43
CA GLY A 236 -11.11 29.54 -16.02
C GLY A 236 -11.16 28.28 -15.15
N ASN A 237 -11.22 27.09 -15.75
CA ASN A 237 -11.09 25.84 -15.00
C ASN A 237 -9.66 25.64 -14.49
N THR A 238 -9.53 24.89 -13.40
CA THR A 238 -8.23 24.53 -12.83
C THR A 238 -7.49 23.57 -13.77
N CYS A 239 -6.26 23.91 -14.15
CA CYS A 239 -5.36 22.98 -14.81
C CYS A 239 -4.89 21.92 -13.83
N LEU A 240 -5.10 20.66 -14.18
CA LEU A 240 -4.71 19.52 -13.34
C LEU A 240 -3.59 18.73 -14.01
N LEU A 241 -2.53 18.46 -13.30
CA LEU A 241 -1.49 17.52 -13.69
C LEU A 241 -1.69 16.22 -12.94
N TYR A 242 -1.67 15.09 -13.66
CA TYR A 242 -1.72 13.77 -13.06
C TYR A 242 -0.39 13.45 -12.38
N THR A 243 -0.39 13.10 -11.11
CA THR A 243 0.83 12.76 -10.38
C THR A 243 0.60 11.56 -9.46
N SER A 244 1.58 10.67 -9.46
CA SER A 244 1.69 9.55 -8.53
C SER A 244 2.56 9.89 -7.31
N ASP A 245 2.97 11.16 -7.18
CA ASP A 245 3.89 11.59 -6.13
C ASP A 245 3.11 12.17 -4.96
N ALA A 246 3.05 11.40 -3.90
CA ALA A 246 2.62 11.83 -2.58
C ALA A 246 3.64 11.41 -1.52
#